data_a59327ff5aaadbc9ddfa10ffccc6a6c2
#
_entry.id   a59327ff5aaadbc9ddfa10ffccc6a6c2
#
_cell.length_a   1.000
_cell.length_b   1.000
_cell.length_c   1.000
_cell.angle_alpha   90.00
_cell.angle_beta   90.00
_cell.angle_gamma   90.00
#
_symmetry.space_group_name_H-M   'P 1'
#
loop_
_entity.id
_entity.type
_entity.pdbx_description
1 polymer ?
#
loop_
_entity_poly.entity_id
_entity_poly.type
_entity_poly.pdbx_seq_one_letter_code
_entity_poly.pdbx_strand_id
1 'polypeptide(L)'
;MRTAIIDFWVREFLSAYPAATVVELGTGLNTRFDRVDNGQVHWFDLDLPDTIELRRNFFADTGRRRMVAASVLDEDWLPTVAQSRGPYFFVAEGVLVYLPEDRVMALPTTGSASGTRYR
;
A
#
# COMPACT_ATOMS: atom_id res chain seq x y z
N MET A 1 -2.97 11.71 -15.28
CA MET A 1 -2.75 10.58 -16.20
C MET A 1 -2.29 9.36 -15.45
N ARG A 2 -1.09 9.43 -14.87
CA ARG A 2 -0.55 8.28 -14.15
C ARG A 2 -1.44 7.87 -12.98
N THR A 3 -1.98 8.85 -12.25
CA THR A 3 -2.84 8.59 -11.11
C THR A 3 -4.09 7.81 -11.51
N ALA A 4 -4.70 8.17 -12.63
CA ALA A 4 -5.92 7.48 -13.09
C ALA A 4 -5.63 6.05 -13.50
N ILE A 5 -4.46 5.80 -14.10
CA ILE A 5 -4.07 4.45 -14.50
C ILE A 5 -3.83 3.59 -13.27
N ILE A 6 -3.16 4.14 -12.26
CA ILE A 6 -2.89 3.41 -11.03
C ILE A 6 -4.19 3.12 -10.29
N ASP A 7 -5.10 4.10 -10.22
CA ASP A 7 -6.40 3.89 -9.59
C ASP A 7 -7.15 2.76 -10.30
N PHE A 8 -7.09 2.72 -11.63
CA PHE A 8 -7.71 1.66 -12.38
C PHE A 8 -7.15 0.29 -12.00
N TRP A 9 -5.82 0.17 -11.94
CA TRP A 9 -5.19 -1.10 -11.59
C TRP A 9 -5.54 -1.53 -10.17
N VAL A 10 -5.59 -0.60 -9.23
CA VAL A 10 -5.97 -0.90 -7.85
C VAL A 10 -7.41 -1.40 -7.81
N ARG A 11 -8.32 -0.75 -8.54
CA ARG A 11 -9.71 -1.20 -8.59
C ARG A 11 -9.84 -2.58 -9.19
N GLU A 12 -9.05 -2.88 -10.22
CA GLU A 12 -9.05 -4.21 -10.85
C GLU A 12 -8.57 -5.26 -9.86
N PHE A 13 -7.51 -4.96 -9.11
CA PHE A 13 -7.00 -5.86 -8.09
C PHE A 13 -8.06 -6.11 -7.00
N LEU A 14 -8.70 -5.05 -6.52
CA LEU A 14 -9.72 -5.16 -5.47
C LEU A 14 -10.99 -5.82 -5.96
N SER A 15 -11.24 -5.79 -7.25
CA SER A 15 -12.36 -6.51 -7.86
C SER A 15 -12.16 -8.02 -7.68
N ALA A 16 -10.93 -8.49 -7.78
CA ALA A 16 -10.60 -9.91 -7.60
C ALA A 16 -10.40 -10.27 -6.13
N TYR A 17 -9.90 -9.35 -5.32
CA TYR A 17 -9.55 -9.60 -3.92
C TYR A 17 -10.07 -8.46 -3.03
N PRO A 18 -11.38 -8.40 -2.77
CA PRO A 18 -11.98 -7.23 -2.10
C PRO A 18 -11.45 -6.92 -0.71
N ALA A 19 -11.04 -7.93 0.04
CA ALA A 19 -10.57 -7.75 1.41
C ALA A 19 -9.06 -7.82 1.52
N ALA A 20 -8.36 -7.61 0.41
CA ALA A 20 -6.89 -7.66 0.38
C ALA A 20 -6.29 -6.42 1.06
N THR A 21 -4.97 -6.39 1.09
CA THR A 21 -4.20 -5.29 1.67
C THR A 21 -3.47 -4.54 0.57
N VAL A 22 -3.60 -3.22 0.57
CA VAL A 22 -2.87 -2.34 -0.33
C VAL A 22 -1.90 -1.52 0.50
N VAL A 23 -0.65 -1.44 0.04
CA VAL A 23 0.39 -0.64 0.68
C VAL A 23 0.85 0.40 -0.33
N GLU A 24 0.60 1.65 -0.03
CA GLU A 24 1.04 2.75 -0.89
C GLU A 24 2.31 3.33 -0.33
N LEU A 25 3.41 3.22 -1.08
CA LEU A 25 4.74 3.65 -0.69
C LEU A 25 4.99 5.04 -1.23
N GLY A 26 5.46 5.95 -0.36
CA GLY A 26 5.70 7.32 -0.76
C GLY A 26 4.39 8.05 -1.04
N THR A 27 3.46 7.98 -0.10
CA THR A 27 2.09 8.40 -0.32
C THR A 27 1.91 9.93 -0.42
N GLY A 28 2.78 10.72 0.24
CA GLY A 28 2.64 12.17 0.24
C GLY A 28 1.27 12.58 0.76
N LEU A 29 0.59 13.44 0.00
CA LEU A 29 -0.79 13.85 0.31
C LEU A 29 -1.80 13.21 -0.62
N ASN A 30 -1.46 12.05 -1.18
CA ASN A 30 -2.29 11.33 -2.11
C ASN A 30 -3.61 10.90 -1.48
N THR A 31 -4.70 10.99 -2.23
CA THR A 31 -6.05 10.67 -1.77
C THR A 31 -6.58 9.38 -2.39
N ARG A 32 -5.69 8.50 -2.85
CA ARG A 32 -6.12 7.31 -3.60
C ARG A 32 -7.08 6.43 -2.81
N PHE A 33 -6.81 6.22 -1.53
CA PHE A 33 -7.72 5.40 -0.72
C PHE A 33 -9.16 5.91 -0.82
N ASP A 34 -9.34 7.22 -0.72
CA ASP A 34 -10.69 7.80 -0.74
C ASP A 34 -11.39 7.56 -2.08
N ARG A 35 -10.62 7.42 -3.15
CA ARG A 35 -11.19 7.20 -4.48
C ARG A 35 -11.50 5.74 -4.79
N VAL A 36 -10.74 4.81 -4.19
CA VAL A 36 -10.84 3.38 -4.57
C VAL A 36 -11.38 2.50 -3.45
N ASP A 37 -11.68 3.06 -2.30
CA ASP A 37 -12.16 2.28 -1.15
C ASP A 37 -13.44 1.53 -1.51
N ASN A 38 -13.42 0.24 -1.22
CA ASN A 38 -14.56 -0.65 -1.51
C ASN A 38 -15.29 -1.09 -0.23
N GLY A 39 -14.93 -0.50 0.92
CA GLY A 39 -15.53 -0.87 2.20
C GLY A 39 -14.93 -2.10 2.87
N GLN A 40 -13.98 -2.76 2.23
CA GLN A 40 -13.37 -3.98 2.76
C GLN A 40 -11.85 -3.96 2.75
N VAL A 41 -11.23 -3.16 1.88
CA VAL A 41 -9.78 -3.15 1.70
C VAL A 41 -9.07 -2.65 2.96
N HIS A 42 -7.94 -3.28 3.26
CA HIS A 42 -7.03 -2.79 4.29
C HIS A 42 -5.93 -1.99 3.62
N TRP A 43 -5.66 -0.80 4.13
CA TRP A 43 -4.81 0.16 3.44
C TRP A 43 -3.73 0.72 4.35
N PHE A 44 -2.50 0.71 3.88
CA PHE A 44 -1.37 1.33 4.57
C PHE A 44 -0.80 2.45 3.70
N ASP A 45 -0.73 3.65 4.27
CA ASP A 45 -0.06 4.78 3.65
C ASP A 45 1.31 4.91 4.30
N LEU A 46 2.35 4.65 3.56
CA LEU A 46 3.72 4.62 4.06
C LEU A 46 4.51 5.77 3.50
N ASP A 47 5.14 6.54 4.37
CA ASP A 47 6.03 7.62 3.95
C ASP A 47 6.94 7.98 5.12
N LEU A 48 7.88 8.89 4.86
CA LEU A 48 8.81 9.35 5.87
C LEU A 48 8.07 10.08 7.00
N PRO A 49 8.66 10.11 8.22
CA PRO A 49 7.98 10.69 9.37
C PRO A 49 7.45 12.10 9.16
N ASP A 50 8.23 12.97 8.52
CA ASP A 50 7.80 14.35 8.29
C ASP A 50 6.56 14.41 7.40
N THR A 51 6.53 13.57 6.37
CA THR A 51 5.40 13.53 5.46
C THR A 51 4.16 12.97 6.14
N ILE A 52 4.33 11.95 6.95
CA ILE A 52 3.21 11.37 7.69
C ILE A 52 2.66 12.37 8.69
N GLU A 53 3.53 13.12 9.36
CA GLU A 53 3.08 14.14 10.30
C GLU A 53 2.23 15.20 9.59
N LEU A 54 2.68 15.65 8.43
CA LEU A 54 1.89 16.61 7.63
C LEU A 54 0.57 15.98 7.20
N ARG A 55 0.60 14.73 6.78
CA ARG A 55 -0.59 14.03 6.31
C ARG A 55 -1.65 13.88 7.40
N ARG A 56 -1.22 13.72 8.65
CA ARG A 56 -2.15 13.58 9.78
C ARG A 56 -2.99 14.82 10.04
N ASN A 57 -2.64 15.96 9.44
CA ASN A 57 -3.46 17.16 9.51
C ASN A 57 -4.71 17.05 8.63
N PHE A 58 -4.72 16.14 7.67
CA PHE A 58 -5.79 16.02 6.68
C PHE A 58 -6.49 14.68 6.71
N PHE A 59 -5.84 13.65 7.24
CA PHE A 59 -6.34 12.29 7.24
C PHE A 59 -6.16 11.66 8.61
N ALA A 60 -6.99 10.67 8.92
CA ALA A 60 -6.91 9.95 10.19
C ALA A 60 -6.85 8.46 9.94
N ASP A 61 -6.22 7.75 10.85
CA ASP A 61 -6.25 6.29 10.83
C ASP A 61 -7.69 5.81 11.11
N THR A 62 -8.05 4.70 10.50
CA THR A 62 -9.33 4.05 10.76
C THR A 62 -9.06 2.56 10.99
N GLY A 63 -10.11 1.78 11.18
CA GLY A 63 -9.94 0.34 11.32
C GLY A 63 -9.33 -0.33 10.11
N ARG A 64 -9.48 0.27 8.93
CA ARG A 64 -8.97 -0.30 7.67
C ARG A 64 -7.84 0.50 7.05
N ARG A 65 -7.60 1.71 7.51
CA ARG A 65 -6.58 2.59 6.94
C ARG A 65 -5.60 3.02 8.03
N ARG A 66 -4.31 2.83 7.79
CA ARG A 66 -3.28 3.22 8.74
C ARG A 66 -2.15 3.95 8.03
N MET A 67 -1.68 5.02 8.67
CA MET A 67 -0.50 5.72 8.21
C MET A 67 0.70 5.17 8.96
N VAL A 68 1.77 4.86 8.23
CA VAL A 68 2.98 4.28 8.82
C VAL A 68 4.17 5.18 8.45
N ALA A 69 4.82 5.71 9.49
CA ALA A 69 5.99 6.56 9.31
C ALA A 69 7.24 5.68 9.27
N ALA A 70 7.79 5.48 8.08
CA ALA A 70 8.98 4.65 7.92
C ALA A 70 9.59 4.92 6.55
N SER A 71 10.87 4.61 6.41
CA SER A 71 11.50 4.60 5.09
C SER A 71 11.18 3.28 4.42
N VAL A 72 10.93 3.31 3.11
CA VAL A 72 10.71 2.08 2.35
C VAL A 72 11.96 1.21 2.32
N LEU A 73 13.12 1.79 2.63
CA LEU A 73 14.37 1.04 2.69
C LEU A 73 14.53 0.27 4.00
N ASP A 74 13.76 0.62 5.02
CA ASP A 74 13.75 -0.12 6.28
C ASP A 74 12.76 -1.26 6.17
N GLU A 75 12.96 -2.30 6.96
CA GLU A 75 12.06 -3.44 6.96
C GLU A 75 11.11 -3.44 8.16
N ASP A 76 11.20 -2.42 8.99
CA ASP A 76 10.44 -2.35 10.23
C ASP A 76 8.94 -2.31 10.00
N TRP A 77 8.50 -1.87 8.81
CA TRP A 77 7.08 -1.79 8.51
C TRP A 77 6.48 -3.13 8.06
N LEU A 78 7.32 -4.09 7.63
CA LEU A 78 6.82 -5.36 7.14
C LEU A 78 5.97 -6.13 8.14
N PRO A 79 6.38 -6.27 9.42
CA PRO A 79 5.54 -6.97 10.39
C PRO A 79 4.17 -6.31 10.58
N THR A 80 4.11 -4.98 10.51
CA THR A 80 2.85 -4.27 10.65
C THR A 80 1.91 -4.60 9.49
N VAL A 81 2.43 -4.59 8.27
CA VAL A 81 1.64 -4.93 7.09
C VAL A 81 1.23 -6.38 7.11
N ALA A 82 2.13 -7.25 7.57
CA ALA A 82 1.86 -8.69 7.60
C ALA A 82 0.77 -9.08 8.59
N GLN A 83 0.39 -8.19 9.50
CA GLN A 83 -0.75 -8.44 10.39
C GLN A 83 -2.08 -8.42 9.64
N SER A 84 -2.11 -7.78 8.48
CA SER A 84 -3.28 -7.78 7.62
C SER A 84 -3.19 -8.94 6.65
N ARG A 85 -4.34 -9.36 6.14
CA ARG A 85 -4.37 -10.50 5.24
C ARG A 85 -4.05 -10.09 3.82
N GLY A 86 -3.33 -10.97 3.14
CA GLY A 86 -3.08 -10.84 1.71
C GLY A 86 -4.26 -11.32 0.89
N PRO A 87 -4.10 -11.28 -0.42
CA PRO A 87 -2.87 -10.88 -1.10
C PRO A 87 -2.55 -9.41 -0.88
N TYR A 88 -1.34 -9.02 -1.23
CA TYR A 88 -0.83 -7.66 -1.02
C TYR A 88 -0.56 -6.99 -2.36
N PHE A 89 -0.90 -5.72 -2.45
CA PHE A 89 -0.70 -4.93 -3.64
C PHE A 89 0.11 -3.70 -3.24
N PHE A 90 1.35 -3.62 -3.71
CA PHE A 90 2.24 -2.50 -3.39
C PHE A 90 2.21 -1.49 -4.52
N VAL A 91 1.99 -0.24 -4.17
CA VAL A 91 1.91 0.87 -5.14
C VAL A 91 3.04 1.83 -4.85
N ALA A 92 3.89 2.09 -5.84
CA ALA A 92 5.02 3.02 -5.69
C ALA A 92 5.36 3.63 -7.05
N GLU A 93 5.21 4.94 -7.18
CA GLU A 93 5.65 5.71 -8.34
C GLU A 93 5.36 5.08 -9.70
N GLY A 94 4.13 4.63 -9.90
CA GLY A 94 3.72 4.06 -11.18
C GLY A 94 4.12 2.62 -11.37
N VAL A 95 4.65 1.99 -10.35
CA VAL A 95 4.96 0.56 -10.37
C VAL A 95 4.04 -0.14 -9.39
N LEU A 96 3.38 -1.17 -9.86
CA LEU A 96 2.46 -1.96 -9.04
C LEU A 96 3.00 -3.36 -8.92
N VAL A 97 3.07 -3.88 -7.69
CA VAL A 97 3.58 -5.21 -7.43
C VAL A 97 2.55 -5.99 -6.62
N TYR A 98 2.15 -7.14 -7.15
CA TYR A 98 1.23 -8.04 -6.48
C TYR A 98 2.03 -9.14 -5.77
N LEU A 99 1.73 -9.38 -4.49
CA LEU A 99 2.36 -10.44 -3.73
C LEU A 99 1.29 -11.32 -3.09
N PRO A 100 1.39 -12.64 -3.25
CA PRO A 100 0.54 -13.56 -2.53
C PRO A 100 0.72 -13.43 -1.02
N GLU A 101 -0.26 -13.88 -0.27
CA GLU A 101 -0.29 -13.71 1.18
C GLU A 101 0.95 -14.28 1.88
N ASP A 102 1.49 -15.37 1.38
CA ASP A 102 2.60 -16.05 2.03
C ASP A 102 3.98 -15.49 1.66
N ARG A 103 4.03 -14.44 0.86
CA ARG A 103 5.29 -13.94 0.32
C ARG A 103 5.81 -12.66 0.97
N VAL A 104 4.95 -11.91 1.68
CA VAL A 104 5.35 -10.58 2.16
C VAL A 104 6.49 -10.66 3.16
N MET A 105 6.51 -11.66 4.03
CA MET A 105 7.58 -11.81 5.02
C MET A 105 8.84 -12.43 4.44
N ALA A 106 8.79 -12.88 3.19
CA ALA A 106 9.93 -13.44 2.51
C ALA A 106 10.59 -12.46 1.56
N LEU A 107 10.18 -11.18 1.58
CA LEU A 107 10.79 -10.18 0.72
C LEU A 107 12.26 -9.98 1.08
N PRO A 108 13.13 -9.90 0.07
CA PRO A 108 14.55 -9.66 0.34
C PRO A 108 14.76 -8.26 0.88
N THR A 109 15.79 -8.10 1.71
CA THR A 109 16.12 -6.81 2.29
C THR A 109 16.58 -5.80 1.25
N THR A 110 16.98 -6.27 0.08
CA THR A 110 17.49 -5.41 -0.99
C THR A 110 16.39 -4.81 -1.85
N GLY A 111 15.15 -5.08 -1.52
CA GLY A 111 14.04 -4.48 -2.23
C GLY A 111 13.61 -5.16 -3.53
N SER A 112 14.20 -6.30 -3.87
CA SER A 112 13.71 -7.09 -5.00
C SER A 112 12.48 -7.84 -4.56
N ALA A 113 11.36 -7.59 -5.20
CA ALA A 113 10.14 -8.32 -4.88
C ALA A 113 9.92 -9.41 -5.88
N SER A 114 9.50 -10.58 -5.41
CA SER A 114 8.98 -11.61 -6.28
C SER A 114 7.49 -11.42 -6.37
N GLY A 115 6.93 -11.52 -7.54
CA GLY A 115 5.51 -11.29 -7.75
C GLY A 115 5.26 -10.69 -9.11
N THR A 116 4.00 -10.42 -9.39
CA THR A 116 3.61 -9.85 -10.67
C THR A 116 3.72 -8.33 -10.61
N ARG A 117 4.37 -7.76 -11.61
CA ARG A 117 4.50 -6.32 -11.72
C ARG A 117 3.53 -5.78 -12.76
N TYR A 118 2.82 -4.73 -12.42
CA TYR A 118 1.92 -4.04 -13.33
C TYR A 118 2.44 -2.64 -13.60
N ARG A 119 2.14 -2.12 -14.77
CA ARG A 119 2.56 -0.77 -15.14
C ARG A 119 1.45 -0.02 -15.81
#